data_2c35c0895fe27d9632e9ec71f9e9f0eb
#
_entry.id   2c35c0895fe27d9632e9ec71f9e9f0eb
#
_cell.length_a   1.000
_cell.length_b   1.000
_cell.length_c   1.000
_cell.angle_alpha   90.00
_cell.angle_beta   90.00
_cell.angle_gamma   90.00
#
_symmetry.space_group_name_H-M   'P 1'
#
loop_
_entity.id
_entity.type
_entity.pdbx_description
1 polymer ?
#
loop_
_entity_poly.entity_id
_entity_poly.type
_entity_poly.pdbx_seq_one_letter_code
_entity_poly.pdbx_strand_id
1 'polypeptide(L)'
;MSKSNQIQLSDHFTTGRLLKFTASPIIMMIFTSIYTIVDGFFISNYAGKTAFTALNLIYPYLQILGCLGFMIGTGGSALVAMTLGTGDENRANRLFSMLVAATAVLGVLFSAFGLALLEPVALLLGATPELLPSCLTYGRILLTFQTAFMLQYMFQSFFIAAEKPKLGLCFTVAAGATNMVLDFILVGVAGLGLVGAASATVISQMVGGVAPIFYFIKRRPGCRLYFTKPLFSLRELFKACTNGASELMTNISMSLVSALYNIQLLKLFGADGVAAYG
;
A
#
# COMPACT_ATOMS: atom_id res chain seq x y z
N MET A 1 2.49 -34.55 -20.23
CA MET A 1 3.19 -33.56 -19.38
C MET A 1 2.97 -32.17 -19.99
N SER A 2 1.95 -31.44 -19.53
CA SER A 2 1.70 -30.06 -19.97
C SER A 2 2.80 -29.18 -19.39
N LYS A 3 3.71 -28.67 -20.24
CA LYS A 3 4.68 -27.64 -19.85
C LYS A 3 3.85 -26.44 -19.34
N SER A 4 3.90 -26.19 -18.04
CA SER A 4 3.32 -25.00 -17.43
C SER A 4 3.88 -23.78 -18.17
N ASN A 5 3.00 -23.02 -18.82
CA ASN A 5 3.33 -21.83 -19.60
C ASN A 5 3.64 -20.63 -18.66
N GLN A 6 4.11 -20.93 -17.44
CA GLN A 6 4.49 -19.93 -16.43
C GLN A 6 5.93 -19.51 -16.69
N ILE A 7 6.13 -18.21 -16.81
CA ILE A 7 7.46 -17.60 -16.95
C ILE A 7 8.11 -17.61 -15.57
N GLN A 8 9.27 -18.26 -15.44
CA GLN A 8 10.07 -18.29 -14.22
C GLN A 8 11.14 -17.21 -14.26
N LEU A 9 11.51 -16.66 -13.12
CA LEU A 9 12.59 -15.65 -13.02
C LEU A 9 13.96 -16.18 -13.44
N SER A 10 14.14 -17.51 -13.43
CA SER A 10 15.34 -18.21 -13.91
C SER A 10 15.37 -18.45 -15.41
N ASP A 11 14.29 -18.15 -16.14
CA ASP A 11 14.22 -18.37 -17.59
C ASP A 11 15.06 -17.34 -18.37
N HIS A 12 15.52 -17.73 -19.55
CA HIS A 12 16.12 -16.78 -20.49
C HIS A 12 15.03 -15.83 -21.01
N PHE A 13 15.12 -14.55 -20.65
CA PHE A 13 14.17 -13.53 -21.07
C PHE A 13 14.46 -13.04 -22.49
N THR A 14 13.55 -13.32 -23.40
CA THR A 14 13.43 -12.57 -24.66
C THR A 14 12.55 -11.34 -24.43
N THR A 15 12.67 -10.29 -25.27
CA THR A 15 11.89 -9.04 -25.15
C THR A 15 10.39 -9.31 -25.02
N GLY A 16 9.84 -10.26 -25.79
CA GLY A 16 8.42 -10.61 -25.72
C GLY A 16 8.02 -11.31 -24.40
N ARG A 17 8.89 -12.16 -23.85
CA ARG A 17 8.65 -12.79 -22.53
C ARG A 17 8.72 -11.76 -21.40
N LEU A 18 9.68 -10.83 -21.47
CA LEU A 18 9.82 -9.75 -20.52
C LEU A 18 8.56 -8.86 -20.51
N LEU A 19 8.11 -8.40 -21.69
CA LEU A 19 6.88 -7.61 -21.82
C LEU A 19 5.66 -8.34 -21.28
N LYS A 20 5.53 -9.64 -21.54
CA LYS A 20 4.42 -10.44 -20.99
C LYS A 20 4.47 -10.59 -19.48
N PHE A 21 5.65 -10.64 -18.87
CA PHE A 21 5.83 -10.72 -17.42
C PHE A 21 5.54 -9.37 -16.76
N THR A 22 6.04 -8.26 -17.34
CA THR A 22 5.87 -6.91 -16.81
C THR A 22 4.50 -6.31 -17.07
N ALA A 23 3.71 -6.85 -18.01
CA ALA A 23 2.37 -6.36 -18.31
C ALA A 23 1.45 -6.37 -17.08
N SER A 24 1.50 -7.42 -16.24
CA SER A 24 0.66 -7.47 -15.04
C SER A 24 1.00 -6.39 -14.01
N PRO A 25 2.26 -6.16 -13.62
CA PRO A 25 2.65 -5.01 -12.78
C PRO A 25 2.26 -3.66 -13.38
N ILE A 26 2.43 -3.46 -14.69
CA ILE A 26 2.04 -2.19 -15.34
C ILE A 26 0.52 -1.97 -15.23
N ILE A 27 -0.29 -3.00 -15.52
CA ILE A 27 -1.75 -2.92 -15.37
C ILE A 27 -2.14 -2.66 -13.92
N MET A 28 -1.43 -3.24 -12.94
CA MET A 28 -1.66 -2.95 -11.52
C MET A 28 -1.46 -1.46 -11.21
N MET A 29 -0.38 -0.86 -11.69
CA MET A 29 -0.10 0.57 -11.47
C MET A 29 -1.16 1.47 -12.10
N ILE A 30 -1.53 1.19 -13.36
CA ILE A 30 -2.59 1.93 -14.08
C ILE A 30 -3.93 1.81 -13.31
N PHE A 31 -4.30 0.60 -12.90
CA PHE A 31 -5.55 0.38 -12.18
C PHE A 31 -5.55 1.07 -10.82
N THR A 32 -4.42 1.05 -10.09
CA THR A 32 -4.24 1.78 -8.83
C THR A 32 -4.47 3.28 -9.03
N SER A 33 -3.91 3.86 -10.08
CA SER A 33 -4.13 5.28 -10.39
C SER A 33 -5.60 5.59 -10.70
N ILE A 34 -6.26 4.72 -11.47
CA ILE A 34 -7.68 4.90 -11.82
C ILE A 34 -8.56 4.87 -10.56
N TYR A 35 -8.41 3.87 -9.68
CA TYR A 35 -9.26 3.81 -8.50
C TYR A 35 -8.99 4.96 -7.52
N THR A 36 -7.75 5.46 -7.42
CA THR A 36 -7.44 6.65 -6.61
C THR A 36 -8.16 7.90 -7.13
N ILE A 37 -8.23 8.08 -8.45
CA ILE A 37 -9.00 9.18 -9.07
C ILE A 37 -10.50 9.02 -8.78
N VAL A 38 -11.04 7.81 -8.86
CA VAL A 38 -12.45 7.52 -8.58
C VAL A 38 -12.78 7.78 -7.12
N ASP A 39 -11.93 7.35 -6.18
CA ASP A 39 -12.07 7.63 -4.74
C ASP A 39 -12.12 9.15 -4.48
N GLY A 40 -11.16 9.91 -5.05
CA GLY A 40 -11.15 11.36 -4.97
C GLY A 40 -12.42 12.01 -5.55
N PHE A 41 -12.94 11.49 -6.66
CA PHE A 41 -14.19 11.95 -7.26
C PHE A 41 -15.39 11.76 -6.32
N PHE A 42 -15.53 10.60 -5.67
CA PHE A 42 -16.61 10.37 -4.71
C PHE A 42 -16.49 11.26 -3.49
N ILE A 43 -15.30 11.42 -2.93
CA ILE A 43 -15.09 12.26 -1.76
C ILE A 43 -15.38 13.73 -2.09
N SER A 44 -14.87 14.25 -3.20
CA SER A 44 -15.05 15.66 -3.57
C SER A 44 -16.51 16.01 -3.84
N ASN A 45 -17.27 15.12 -4.47
CA ASN A 45 -18.66 15.40 -4.87
C ASN A 45 -19.70 15.08 -3.78
N TYR A 46 -19.46 14.07 -2.94
CA TYR A 46 -20.45 13.59 -1.99
C TYR A 46 -20.10 13.83 -0.52
N ALA A 47 -18.81 13.84 -0.15
CA ALA A 47 -18.39 14.16 1.22
C ALA A 47 -18.15 15.67 1.43
N GLY A 48 -18.06 16.41 0.33
CA GLY A 48 -17.90 17.86 0.33
C GLY A 48 -16.43 18.33 0.37
N LYS A 49 -16.25 19.60 0.05
CA LYS A 49 -14.94 20.24 -0.13
C LYS A 49 -14.05 20.18 1.11
N THR A 50 -14.61 20.44 2.28
CA THR A 50 -13.88 20.40 3.56
C THR A 50 -13.29 19.01 3.82
N ALA A 51 -14.06 17.96 3.54
CA ALA A 51 -13.62 16.57 3.68
C ALA A 51 -12.49 16.23 2.72
N PHE A 52 -12.62 16.64 1.45
CA PHE A 52 -11.61 16.42 0.42
C PHE A 52 -10.29 17.20 0.72
N THR A 53 -10.40 18.44 1.18
CA THR A 53 -9.25 19.24 1.62
C THR A 53 -8.56 18.57 2.82
N ALA A 54 -9.31 18.12 3.81
CA ALA A 54 -8.76 17.45 5.00
C ALA A 54 -8.03 16.15 4.65
N LEU A 55 -8.59 15.36 3.72
CA LEU A 55 -7.94 14.16 3.19
C LEU A 55 -6.58 14.52 2.56
N ASN A 56 -6.57 15.45 1.60
CA ASN A 56 -5.35 15.83 0.89
C ASN A 56 -4.28 16.39 1.84
N LEU A 57 -4.70 17.09 2.89
CA LEU A 57 -3.78 17.66 3.89
C LEU A 57 -3.10 16.57 4.73
N ILE A 58 -3.85 15.53 5.18
CA ILE A 58 -3.31 14.50 6.06
C ILE A 58 -2.69 13.32 5.30
N TYR A 59 -3.02 13.14 4.02
CA TYR A 59 -2.58 12.01 3.21
C TYR A 59 -1.05 11.84 3.13
N PRO A 60 -0.21 12.90 2.97
CA PRO A 60 1.24 12.77 3.00
C PRO A 60 1.77 12.15 4.29
N TYR A 61 1.17 12.48 5.43
CA TYR A 61 1.53 11.88 6.71
C TYR A 61 1.27 10.38 6.77
N LEU A 62 0.09 9.96 6.31
CA LEU A 62 -0.30 8.55 6.23
C LEU A 62 0.65 7.77 5.31
N GLN A 63 1.01 8.37 4.17
CA GLN A 63 1.94 7.78 3.21
C GLN A 63 3.36 7.61 3.78
N ILE A 64 3.88 8.61 4.50
CA ILE A 64 5.20 8.53 5.15
C ILE A 64 5.25 7.37 6.15
N LEU A 65 4.20 7.20 6.97
CA LEU A 65 4.14 6.09 7.91
C LEU A 65 4.01 4.73 7.21
N GLY A 66 3.36 4.68 6.05
CA GLY A 66 3.16 3.47 5.26
C GLY A 66 4.32 3.07 4.36
N CYS A 67 5.25 4.00 4.06
CA CYS A 67 6.32 3.75 3.08
C CYS A 67 7.30 2.64 3.48
N LEU A 68 7.37 2.26 4.75
CA LEU A 68 8.10 1.08 5.21
C LEU A 68 7.56 -0.22 4.60
N GLY A 69 6.26 -0.30 4.32
CA GLY A 69 5.66 -1.42 3.60
C GLY A 69 6.23 -1.57 2.19
N PHE A 70 6.41 -0.45 1.48
CA PHE A 70 7.08 -0.43 0.18
C PHE A 70 8.54 -0.85 0.27
N MET A 71 9.28 -0.30 1.24
CA MET A 71 10.70 -0.61 1.44
C MET A 71 10.91 -2.10 1.70
N ILE A 72 10.20 -2.67 2.67
CA ILE A 72 10.32 -4.09 3.02
C ILE A 72 9.78 -4.97 1.89
N GLY A 73 8.71 -4.54 1.23
CA GLY A 73 8.13 -5.22 0.07
C GLY A 73 9.11 -5.36 -1.07
N THR A 74 9.65 -4.25 -1.55
CA THR A 74 10.57 -4.21 -2.70
C THR A 74 11.92 -4.85 -2.37
N GLY A 75 12.55 -4.43 -1.28
CA GLY A 75 13.87 -4.95 -0.91
C GLY A 75 13.81 -6.39 -0.40
N GLY A 76 12.75 -6.76 0.32
CA GLY A 76 12.53 -8.12 0.80
C GLY A 76 12.18 -9.09 -0.32
N SER A 77 11.35 -8.69 -1.28
CA SER A 77 11.02 -9.51 -2.44
C SER A 77 12.25 -9.81 -3.29
N ALA A 78 13.15 -8.84 -3.48
CA ALA A 78 14.43 -9.05 -4.15
C ALA A 78 15.31 -10.06 -3.41
N LEU A 79 15.45 -9.93 -2.08
CA LEU A 79 16.22 -10.86 -1.26
C LEU A 79 15.68 -12.29 -1.32
N VAL A 80 14.35 -12.44 -1.25
CA VAL A 80 13.67 -13.74 -1.33
C VAL A 80 13.81 -14.33 -2.74
N ALA A 81 13.65 -13.53 -3.80
CA ALA A 81 13.83 -13.98 -5.18
C ALA A 81 15.28 -14.45 -5.45
N MET A 82 16.29 -13.74 -4.95
CA MET A 82 17.70 -14.17 -5.02
C MET A 82 17.90 -15.52 -4.32
N THR A 83 17.33 -15.68 -3.12
CA THR A 83 17.46 -16.94 -2.36
C THR A 83 16.75 -18.10 -3.06
N LEU A 84 15.59 -17.85 -3.70
CA LEU A 84 14.92 -18.85 -4.56
C LEU A 84 15.76 -19.21 -5.77
N GLY A 85 16.49 -18.25 -6.35
CA GLY A 85 17.39 -18.45 -7.48
C GLY A 85 18.59 -19.35 -7.15
N THR A 86 19.08 -19.35 -5.90
CA THR A 86 20.12 -20.28 -5.43
C THR A 86 19.60 -21.69 -5.11
N GLY A 87 18.29 -21.94 -5.23
CA GLY A 87 17.66 -23.23 -4.98
C GLY A 87 17.29 -23.51 -3.51
N ASP A 88 17.60 -22.59 -2.58
CA ASP A 88 17.24 -22.76 -1.15
C ASP A 88 15.81 -22.26 -0.86
N GLU A 89 14.83 -23.06 -1.28
CA GLU A 89 13.40 -22.75 -1.05
C GLU A 89 13.05 -22.64 0.43
N ASN A 90 13.70 -23.46 1.29
CA ASN A 90 13.40 -23.46 2.71
C ASN A 90 13.79 -22.13 3.36
N ARG A 91 15.00 -21.65 3.08
CA ARG A 91 15.49 -20.36 3.57
C ARG A 91 14.64 -19.21 3.01
N ALA A 92 14.29 -19.24 1.72
CA ALA A 92 13.46 -18.22 1.09
C ALA A 92 12.09 -18.10 1.77
N ASN A 93 11.43 -19.23 2.09
CA ASN A 93 10.13 -19.24 2.78
C ASN A 93 10.23 -18.77 4.24
N ARG A 94 11.33 -19.07 4.92
CA ARG A 94 11.59 -18.56 6.27
C ARG A 94 11.85 -17.06 6.28
N LEU A 95 12.58 -16.54 5.28
CA LEU A 95 12.78 -15.09 5.08
C LEU A 95 11.46 -14.39 4.76
N PHE A 96 10.67 -14.95 3.84
CA PHE A 96 9.34 -14.42 3.51
C PHE A 96 8.47 -14.30 4.75
N SER A 97 8.37 -15.38 5.55
CA SER A 97 7.56 -15.41 6.78
C SER A 97 8.05 -14.38 7.82
N MET A 98 9.38 -14.21 7.94
CA MET A 98 9.97 -13.20 8.81
C MET A 98 9.62 -11.78 8.36
N LEU A 99 9.74 -11.49 7.06
CA LEU A 99 9.48 -10.17 6.52
C LEU A 99 8.00 -9.77 6.67
N VAL A 100 7.07 -10.71 6.44
CA VAL A 100 5.63 -10.48 6.67
C VAL A 100 5.36 -10.20 8.15
N ALA A 101 5.93 -11.01 9.06
CA ALA A 101 5.78 -10.80 10.50
C ALA A 101 6.38 -9.46 10.95
N ALA A 102 7.58 -9.11 10.44
CA ALA A 102 8.22 -7.82 10.73
C ALA A 102 7.35 -6.63 10.24
N THR A 103 6.81 -6.72 9.02
CA THR A 103 5.91 -5.68 8.50
C THR A 103 4.65 -5.55 9.33
N ALA A 104 4.06 -6.66 9.78
CA ALA A 104 2.88 -6.62 10.64
C ALA A 104 3.18 -5.96 12.00
N VAL A 105 4.29 -6.32 12.64
CA VAL A 105 4.71 -5.71 13.92
C VAL A 105 5.01 -4.22 13.75
N LEU A 106 5.79 -3.86 12.71
CA LEU A 106 6.08 -2.45 12.42
C LEU A 106 4.81 -1.68 12.09
N GLY A 107 3.87 -2.27 11.36
CA GLY A 107 2.58 -1.67 11.05
C GLY A 107 1.79 -1.31 12.31
N VAL A 108 1.73 -2.20 13.29
CA VAL A 108 1.08 -1.93 14.58
C VAL A 108 1.81 -0.83 15.36
N LEU A 109 3.14 -0.86 15.40
CA LEU A 109 3.94 0.17 16.08
C LEU A 109 3.76 1.55 15.43
N PHE A 110 3.81 1.61 14.09
CA PHE A 110 3.60 2.87 13.35
C PHE A 110 2.14 3.33 13.39
N SER A 111 1.18 2.43 13.51
CA SER A 111 -0.22 2.76 13.80
C SER A 111 -0.34 3.49 15.15
N ALA A 112 0.21 2.91 16.21
CA ALA A 112 0.16 3.50 17.56
C ALA A 112 0.92 4.85 17.59
N PHE A 113 2.11 4.91 17.03
CA PHE A 113 2.91 6.13 16.93
C PHE A 113 2.19 7.21 16.10
N GLY A 114 1.63 6.82 14.97
CA GLY A 114 0.89 7.70 14.09
C GLY A 114 -0.37 8.27 14.75
N LEU A 115 -1.11 7.46 15.51
CA LEU A 115 -2.27 7.92 16.25
C LEU A 115 -1.90 8.92 17.35
N ALA A 116 -0.79 8.70 18.05
CA ALA A 116 -0.30 9.60 19.11
C ALA A 116 0.13 10.98 18.56
N LEU A 117 0.68 11.01 17.33
CA LEU A 117 1.17 12.24 16.69
C LEU A 117 0.18 12.86 15.69
N LEU A 118 -1.00 12.28 15.49
CA LEU A 118 -1.93 12.70 14.45
C LEU A 118 -2.35 14.17 14.59
N GLU A 119 -2.73 14.58 15.78
CA GLU A 119 -3.19 15.94 16.04
C GLU A 119 -2.07 16.99 15.88
N PRO A 120 -0.90 16.87 16.55
CA PRO A 120 0.18 17.82 16.36
C PRO A 120 0.68 17.89 14.91
N VAL A 121 0.68 16.77 14.18
CA VAL A 121 1.07 16.76 12.76
C VAL A 121 0.01 17.43 11.89
N ALA A 122 -1.29 17.19 12.13
CA ALA A 122 -2.34 17.87 11.39
C ALA A 122 -2.25 19.39 11.56
N LEU A 123 -1.99 19.87 12.78
CA LEU A 123 -1.77 21.30 13.04
C LEU A 123 -0.51 21.84 12.36
N LEU A 124 0.59 21.09 12.37
CA LEU A 124 1.84 21.44 11.68
C LEU A 124 1.64 21.55 10.16
N LEU A 125 0.81 20.69 9.59
CA LEU A 125 0.44 20.71 8.17
C LEU A 125 -0.49 21.88 7.81
N GLY A 126 -0.99 22.64 8.82
CA GLY A 126 -1.80 23.83 8.64
C GLY A 126 -3.31 23.59 8.77
N ALA A 127 -3.73 22.49 9.42
CA ALA A 127 -5.16 22.26 9.66
C ALA A 127 -5.78 23.40 10.45
N THR A 128 -6.79 24.06 9.86
CA THR A 128 -7.59 25.06 10.53
C THR A 128 -8.55 24.42 11.54
N PRO A 129 -9.12 25.20 12.51
CA PRO A 129 -10.13 24.67 13.43
C PRO A 129 -11.31 23.98 12.75
N GLU A 130 -11.64 24.38 11.53
CA GLU A 130 -12.71 23.78 10.72
C GLU A 130 -12.28 22.45 10.06
N LEU A 131 -11.01 22.33 9.64
CA LEU A 131 -10.46 21.15 8.98
C LEU A 131 -10.01 20.07 9.98
N LEU A 132 -9.58 20.47 11.17
CA LEU A 132 -8.98 19.59 12.16
C LEU A 132 -9.88 18.39 12.53
N PRO A 133 -11.18 18.54 12.82
CA PRO A 133 -12.05 17.39 13.12
C PRO A 133 -12.09 16.36 11.99
N SER A 134 -12.12 16.82 10.72
CA SER A 134 -12.11 15.98 9.53
C SER A 134 -10.77 15.26 9.36
N CYS A 135 -9.65 15.96 9.54
CA CYS A 135 -8.30 15.37 9.52
C CYS A 135 -8.14 14.27 10.57
N LEU A 136 -8.61 14.53 11.82
CA LEU A 136 -8.51 13.57 12.90
C LEU A 136 -9.42 12.36 12.66
N THR A 137 -10.64 12.56 12.18
CA THR A 137 -11.56 11.46 11.89
C THR A 137 -11.01 10.53 10.82
N TYR A 138 -10.61 11.09 9.68
CA TYR A 138 -10.03 10.33 8.57
C TYR A 138 -8.72 9.65 8.97
N GLY A 139 -7.81 10.41 9.58
CA GLY A 139 -6.51 9.91 10.01
C GLY A 139 -6.62 8.79 11.04
N ARG A 140 -7.52 8.88 12.02
CA ARG A 140 -7.73 7.82 13.03
C ARG A 140 -8.18 6.51 12.40
N ILE A 141 -9.14 6.56 11.47
CA ILE A 141 -9.64 5.36 10.80
C ILE A 141 -8.52 4.69 10.01
N LEU A 142 -7.80 5.43 9.16
CA LEU A 142 -6.72 4.87 8.34
C LEU A 142 -5.53 4.38 9.16
N LEU A 143 -5.09 5.15 10.15
CA LEU A 143 -3.96 4.77 11.01
C LEU A 143 -4.25 3.51 11.83
N THR A 144 -5.48 3.31 12.29
CA THR A 144 -5.87 2.08 13.00
C THR A 144 -5.61 0.84 12.16
N PHE A 145 -5.75 0.93 10.84
CA PHE A 145 -5.54 -0.16 9.89
C PHE A 145 -4.28 0.00 9.04
N GLN A 146 -3.34 0.84 9.45
CA GLN A 146 -2.08 1.09 8.74
C GLN A 146 -1.31 -0.18 8.39
N THR A 147 -1.42 -1.20 9.25
CA THR A 147 -0.83 -2.52 8.99
C THR A 147 -1.35 -3.16 7.71
N ALA A 148 -2.65 -3.04 7.43
CA ALA A 148 -3.24 -3.59 6.20
C ALA A 148 -2.71 -2.88 4.95
N PHE A 149 -2.55 -1.56 5.02
CA PHE A 149 -1.92 -0.76 3.98
C PHE A 149 -0.48 -1.20 3.68
N MET A 150 0.36 -1.34 4.72
CA MET A 150 1.73 -1.79 4.57
C MET A 150 1.83 -3.20 3.99
N LEU A 151 0.98 -4.11 4.45
CA LEU A 151 0.92 -5.49 3.93
C LEU A 151 0.44 -5.54 2.47
N GLN A 152 -0.50 -4.68 2.07
CA GLN A 152 -0.98 -4.63 0.68
C GLN A 152 0.17 -4.33 -0.29
N TYR A 153 0.97 -3.31 -0.04
CA TYR A 153 2.11 -2.97 -0.90
C TYR A 153 3.22 -4.01 -0.84
N MET A 154 3.46 -4.56 0.34
CA MET A 154 4.41 -5.65 0.49
C MET A 154 4.00 -6.87 -0.36
N PHE A 155 2.75 -7.32 -0.29
CA PHE A 155 2.29 -8.47 -1.05
C PHE A 155 2.28 -8.24 -2.56
N GLN A 156 2.05 -7.02 -3.04
CA GLN A 156 2.20 -6.69 -4.47
C GLN A 156 3.60 -7.07 -4.97
N SER A 157 4.65 -6.72 -4.24
CA SER A 157 6.03 -7.09 -4.57
C SER A 157 6.28 -8.59 -4.44
N PHE A 158 5.73 -9.23 -3.40
CA PHE A 158 5.92 -10.66 -3.19
C PHE A 158 5.19 -11.55 -4.19
N PHE A 159 4.07 -11.13 -4.76
CA PHE A 159 3.43 -11.86 -5.85
C PHE A 159 4.32 -11.91 -7.11
N ILE A 160 5.12 -10.87 -7.34
CA ILE A 160 6.10 -10.86 -8.43
C ILE A 160 7.23 -11.84 -8.13
N ALA A 161 7.80 -11.82 -6.91
CA ALA A 161 8.84 -12.75 -6.47
C ALA A 161 8.36 -14.21 -6.41
N ALA A 162 7.07 -14.43 -6.14
CA ALA A 162 6.44 -15.76 -6.18
C ALA A 162 6.12 -16.26 -7.59
N GLU A 163 6.52 -15.51 -8.64
CA GLU A 163 6.22 -15.81 -10.05
C GLU A 163 4.70 -15.86 -10.35
N LYS A 164 3.91 -15.11 -9.57
CA LYS A 164 2.45 -15.03 -9.66
C LYS A 164 1.93 -13.60 -9.88
N PRO A 165 2.51 -12.80 -10.81
CA PRO A 165 2.11 -11.40 -11.00
C PRO A 165 0.63 -11.24 -11.37
N LYS A 166 0.04 -12.22 -12.05
CA LYS A 166 -1.40 -12.24 -12.35
C LYS A 166 -2.28 -12.33 -11.12
N LEU A 167 -1.85 -13.07 -10.09
CA LEU A 167 -2.57 -13.12 -8.81
C LEU A 167 -2.44 -11.79 -8.06
N GLY A 168 -1.26 -11.17 -8.07
CA GLY A 168 -1.09 -9.82 -7.55
C GLY A 168 -2.04 -8.84 -8.21
N LEU A 169 -2.16 -8.90 -9.54
CA LEU A 169 -3.14 -8.11 -10.30
C LEU A 169 -4.58 -8.40 -9.84
N CYS A 170 -4.96 -9.67 -9.68
CA CYS A 170 -6.31 -10.02 -9.20
C CYS A 170 -6.60 -9.43 -7.82
N PHE A 171 -5.67 -9.50 -6.87
CA PHE A 171 -5.85 -8.91 -5.53
C PHE A 171 -5.93 -7.38 -5.59
N THR A 172 -5.10 -6.73 -6.41
CA THR A 172 -5.15 -5.27 -6.59
C THR A 172 -6.47 -4.83 -7.22
N VAL A 173 -6.94 -5.54 -8.26
CA VAL A 173 -8.24 -5.25 -8.88
C VAL A 173 -9.39 -5.52 -7.92
N ALA A 174 -9.35 -6.61 -7.15
CA ALA A 174 -10.36 -6.89 -6.15
C ALA A 174 -10.40 -5.81 -5.06
N ALA A 175 -9.23 -5.37 -4.56
CA ALA A 175 -9.16 -4.29 -3.59
C ALA A 175 -9.72 -2.97 -4.15
N GLY A 176 -9.27 -2.54 -5.34
CA GLY A 176 -9.75 -1.32 -5.96
C GLY A 176 -11.23 -1.36 -6.34
N ALA A 177 -11.74 -2.50 -6.84
CA ALA A 177 -13.17 -2.68 -7.10
C ALA A 177 -13.98 -2.62 -5.79
N THR A 178 -13.47 -3.22 -4.71
CA THR A 178 -14.11 -3.13 -3.38
C THR A 178 -14.17 -1.68 -2.91
N ASN A 179 -13.08 -0.92 -3.06
CA ASN A 179 -13.07 0.51 -2.72
C ASN A 179 -14.13 1.27 -3.51
N MET A 180 -14.12 1.21 -4.85
CA MET A 180 -15.08 1.93 -5.69
C MET A 180 -16.55 1.57 -5.38
N VAL A 181 -16.84 0.28 -5.16
CA VAL A 181 -18.20 -0.16 -4.80
C VAL A 181 -18.61 0.35 -3.43
N LEU A 182 -17.71 0.31 -2.45
CA LEU A 182 -17.98 0.80 -1.11
C LEU A 182 -18.08 2.32 -1.05
N ASP A 183 -17.29 3.06 -1.83
CA ASP A 183 -17.44 4.51 -1.97
C ASP A 183 -18.81 4.88 -2.52
N PHE A 184 -19.24 4.19 -3.58
CA PHE A 184 -20.60 4.38 -4.10
C PHE A 184 -21.67 4.11 -3.04
N ILE A 185 -21.55 3.02 -2.27
CA ILE A 185 -22.55 2.63 -1.26
C ILE A 185 -22.47 3.52 -0.04
N LEU A 186 -21.27 3.70 0.57
CA LEU A 186 -21.11 4.36 1.87
C LEU A 186 -21.11 5.89 1.73
N VAL A 187 -20.51 6.41 0.67
CA VAL A 187 -20.42 7.86 0.45
C VAL A 187 -21.59 8.34 -0.39
N GLY A 188 -21.86 7.67 -1.53
CA GLY A 188 -22.90 8.10 -2.48
C GLY A 188 -24.32 7.81 -2.01
N VAL A 189 -24.61 6.59 -1.53
CA VAL A 189 -25.98 6.18 -1.17
C VAL A 189 -26.27 6.41 0.31
N ALA A 190 -25.38 5.94 1.21
CA ALA A 190 -25.59 6.05 2.65
C ALA A 190 -25.26 7.45 3.22
N GLY A 191 -24.58 8.31 2.46
CA GLY A 191 -24.28 9.69 2.87
C GLY A 191 -23.34 9.79 4.08
N LEU A 192 -22.50 8.77 4.34
CA LEU A 192 -21.58 8.74 5.48
C LEU A 192 -20.38 9.69 5.30
N GLY A 193 -20.30 10.38 4.18
CA GLY A 193 -19.25 11.37 3.90
C GLY A 193 -17.85 10.81 4.10
N LEU A 194 -17.01 11.55 4.83
CA LEU A 194 -15.60 11.22 5.06
C LEU A 194 -15.38 9.89 5.80
N VAL A 195 -16.29 9.54 6.74
CA VAL A 195 -16.22 8.25 7.46
C VAL A 195 -16.48 7.09 6.52
N GLY A 196 -17.43 7.27 5.58
CA GLY A 196 -17.72 6.29 4.53
C GLY A 196 -16.50 6.02 3.65
N ALA A 197 -15.87 7.07 3.16
CA ALA A 197 -14.66 7.00 2.32
C ALA A 197 -13.48 6.34 3.07
N ALA A 198 -13.21 6.77 4.31
CA ALA A 198 -12.17 6.15 5.12
C ALA A 198 -12.41 4.65 5.36
N SER A 199 -13.68 4.27 5.60
CA SER A 199 -14.07 2.87 5.80
C SER A 199 -13.92 2.05 4.51
N ALA A 200 -14.32 2.59 3.38
CA ALA A 200 -14.16 1.96 2.06
C ALA A 200 -12.69 1.70 1.76
N THR A 201 -11.84 2.70 2.00
CA THR A 201 -10.38 2.59 1.82
C THR A 201 -9.78 1.52 2.73
N VAL A 202 -10.14 1.49 4.01
CA VAL A 202 -9.64 0.48 4.96
C VAL A 202 -10.07 -0.93 4.55
N ILE A 203 -11.34 -1.14 4.20
CA ILE A 203 -11.83 -2.46 3.79
C ILE A 203 -11.11 -2.92 2.51
N SER A 204 -10.90 -2.03 1.56
CA SER A 204 -10.14 -2.34 0.34
C SER A 204 -8.69 -2.71 0.65
N GLN A 205 -8.03 -2.00 1.56
CA GLN A 205 -6.68 -2.32 2.03
C GLN A 205 -6.63 -3.67 2.76
N MET A 206 -7.67 -4.04 3.51
CA MET A 206 -7.77 -5.37 4.12
C MET A 206 -7.89 -6.46 3.05
N VAL A 207 -8.65 -6.24 1.98
CA VAL A 207 -8.73 -7.17 0.85
C VAL A 207 -7.35 -7.32 0.18
N GLY A 208 -6.64 -6.21 -0.05
CA GLY A 208 -5.31 -6.23 -0.68
C GLY A 208 -4.18 -6.73 0.23
N GLY A 209 -4.27 -6.52 1.54
CA GLY A 209 -3.20 -6.81 2.51
C GLY A 209 -3.44 -8.07 3.34
N VAL A 210 -4.67 -8.37 3.76
CA VAL A 210 -4.94 -9.51 4.62
C VAL A 210 -5.33 -10.76 3.82
N ALA A 211 -6.10 -10.61 2.74
CA ALA A 211 -6.52 -11.77 1.95
C ALA A 211 -5.34 -12.55 1.32
N PRO A 212 -4.22 -11.94 0.87
CA PRO A 212 -3.04 -12.67 0.44
C PRO A 212 -2.44 -13.58 1.51
N ILE A 213 -2.58 -13.25 2.81
CA ILE A 213 -2.11 -14.12 3.90
C ILE A 213 -2.74 -15.50 3.78
N PHE A 214 -4.05 -15.57 3.58
CA PHE A 214 -4.78 -16.84 3.42
C PHE A 214 -4.33 -17.63 2.17
N TYR A 215 -3.87 -16.91 1.13
CA TYR A 215 -3.30 -17.57 -0.05
C TYR A 215 -1.98 -18.28 0.27
N PHE A 216 -1.08 -17.65 1.03
CA PHE A 216 0.26 -18.15 1.34
C PHE A 216 0.31 -19.09 2.57
N ILE A 217 -0.79 -19.27 3.33
CA ILE A 217 -0.83 -20.19 4.48
C ILE A 217 -0.55 -21.64 4.04
N LYS A 218 -1.07 -22.05 2.88
CA LYS A 218 -0.92 -23.41 2.39
C LYS A 218 0.02 -23.46 1.20
N ARG A 219 0.94 -24.44 1.21
CA ARG A 219 1.74 -24.77 0.02
C ARG A 219 0.81 -25.15 -1.12
N ARG A 220 0.89 -24.43 -2.23
CA ARG A 220 0.06 -24.66 -3.43
C ARG A 220 0.92 -25.13 -4.60
N PRO A 221 0.40 -26.04 -5.46
CA PRO A 221 1.09 -26.43 -6.66
C PRO A 221 1.42 -25.19 -7.53
N GLY A 222 2.68 -25.09 -7.96
CA GLY A 222 3.15 -23.98 -8.80
C GLY A 222 3.32 -22.65 -8.07
N CYS A 223 3.28 -22.61 -6.73
CA CYS A 223 3.71 -21.47 -5.93
C CYS A 223 4.87 -21.89 -5.03
N ARG A 224 6.02 -21.23 -5.19
CA ARG A 224 7.24 -21.56 -4.43
C ARG A 224 7.26 -20.91 -3.05
N LEU A 225 6.42 -19.86 -2.81
CA LEU A 225 6.33 -19.15 -1.53
C LEU A 225 5.12 -19.65 -0.71
N TYR A 226 5.36 -19.92 0.56
CA TYR A 226 4.35 -20.26 1.57
C TYR A 226 4.88 -19.95 2.98
N PHE A 227 3.99 -19.78 3.95
CA PHE A 227 4.40 -19.50 5.33
C PHE A 227 5.03 -20.72 6.01
N THR A 228 6.16 -20.47 6.68
CA THR A 228 6.88 -21.42 7.51
C THR A 228 7.32 -20.76 8.82
N LYS A 229 8.04 -21.49 9.67
CA LYS A 229 8.65 -20.89 10.86
C LYS A 229 9.61 -19.77 10.45
N PRO A 230 9.39 -18.51 10.92
CA PRO A 230 10.21 -17.37 10.51
C PRO A 230 11.69 -17.54 10.93
N LEU A 231 12.58 -17.00 10.10
CA LEU A 231 13.99 -16.89 10.44
C LEU A 231 14.22 -15.54 11.13
N PHE A 232 14.31 -15.52 12.45
CA PHE A 232 14.61 -14.28 13.17
C PHE A 232 16.08 -13.87 12.97
N SER A 233 16.31 -12.95 12.02
CA SER A 233 17.64 -12.40 11.71
C SER A 233 17.53 -10.92 11.40
N LEU A 234 17.97 -10.09 12.34
CA LEU A 234 18.04 -8.64 12.13
C LEU A 234 18.94 -8.26 10.95
N ARG A 235 20.01 -9.06 10.69
CA ARG A 235 20.89 -8.84 9.56
C ARG A 235 20.17 -8.96 8.22
N GLU A 236 19.32 -9.98 8.06
CA GLU A 236 18.56 -10.18 6.83
C GLU A 236 17.44 -9.14 6.69
N LEU A 237 16.82 -8.74 7.80
CA LEU A 237 15.85 -7.64 7.79
C LEU A 237 16.52 -6.32 7.37
N PHE A 238 17.70 -6.02 7.91
CA PHE A 238 18.47 -4.83 7.54
C PHE A 238 18.89 -4.85 6.07
N LYS A 239 19.27 -6.01 5.52
CA LYS A 239 19.54 -6.15 4.09
C LYS A 239 18.30 -5.88 3.24
N ALA A 240 17.13 -6.37 3.65
CA ALA A 240 15.89 -6.07 2.96
C ALA A 240 15.59 -4.56 2.98
N CYS A 241 15.77 -3.90 4.13
CA CYS A 241 15.60 -2.45 4.25
C CYS A 241 16.58 -1.67 3.37
N THR A 242 17.87 -2.05 3.35
CA THR A 242 18.86 -1.37 2.51
C THR A 242 18.60 -1.56 1.02
N ASN A 243 18.15 -2.75 0.59
CA ASN A 243 17.77 -3.01 -0.79
C ASN A 243 16.54 -2.19 -1.23
N GLY A 244 15.62 -1.93 -0.32
CA GLY A 244 14.41 -1.14 -0.60
C GLY A 244 14.53 0.35 -0.24
N ALA A 245 15.70 0.81 0.20
CA ALA A 245 15.90 2.19 0.67
C ALA A 245 15.60 3.25 -0.41
N SER A 246 15.86 2.95 -1.67
CA SER A 246 15.53 3.85 -2.79
C SER A 246 14.02 4.09 -2.89
N GLU A 247 13.22 3.04 -2.71
CA GLU A 247 11.75 3.14 -2.73
C GLU A 247 11.23 3.97 -1.55
N LEU A 248 11.83 3.75 -0.35
CA LEU A 248 11.53 4.55 0.83
C LEU A 248 11.80 6.04 0.57
N MET A 249 13.00 6.37 0.05
CA MET A 249 13.39 7.75 -0.22
C MET A 249 12.48 8.41 -1.27
N THR A 250 12.11 7.68 -2.32
CA THR A 250 11.20 8.17 -3.35
C THR A 250 9.83 8.51 -2.75
N ASN A 251 9.23 7.60 -1.98
CA ASN A 251 7.92 7.82 -1.38
C ASN A 251 7.93 8.94 -0.33
N ILE A 252 8.98 9.02 0.51
CA ILE A 252 9.14 10.14 1.46
C ILE A 252 9.27 11.46 0.70
N SER A 253 10.11 11.52 -0.34
CA SER A 253 10.30 12.75 -1.13
C SER A 253 9.00 13.23 -1.77
N MET A 254 8.24 12.31 -2.39
CA MET A 254 6.94 12.65 -2.99
C MET A 254 5.95 13.14 -1.93
N SER A 255 5.89 12.48 -0.77
CA SER A 255 5.01 12.89 0.33
C SER A 255 5.39 14.23 0.93
N LEU A 256 6.69 14.52 1.11
CA LEU A 256 7.17 15.82 1.58
C LEU A 256 6.85 16.93 0.59
N VAL A 257 7.08 16.70 -0.70
CA VAL A 257 6.73 17.66 -1.75
C VAL A 257 5.23 17.94 -1.72
N SER A 258 4.38 16.91 -1.67
CA SER A 258 2.93 17.07 -1.56
C SER A 258 2.52 17.86 -0.32
N ALA A 259 3.11 17.55 0.85
CA ALA A 259 2.84 18.27 2.09
C ALA A 259 3.22 19.76 1.98
N LEU A 260 4.40 20.07 1.42
CA LEU A 260 4.85 21.45 1.24
C LEU A 260 3.95 22.22 0.26
N TYR A 261 3.54 21.60 -0.84
CA TYR A 261 2.57 22.18 -1.77
C TYR A 261 1.24 22.46 -1.08
N ASN A 262 0.70 21.50 -0.33
CA ASN A 262 -0.55 21.66 0.40
C ASN A 262 -0.48 22.81 1.42
N ILE A 263 0.63 22.94 2.17
CA ILE A 263 0.84 24.06 3.11
C ILE A 263 0.87 25.41 2.38
N GLN A 264 1.56 25.50 1.25
CA GLN A 264 1.63 26.73 0.47
C GLN A 264 0.28 27.10 -0.16
N LEU A 265 -0.41 26.14 -0.74
CA LEU A 265 -1.73 26.34 -1.33
C LEU A 265 -2.75 26.75 -0.28
N LEU A 266 -2.70 26.14 0.92
CA LEU A 266 -3.57 26.51 2.04
C LEU A 266 -3.33 27.96 2.48
N LYS A 267 -2.07 28.42 2.52
CA LYS A 267 -1.71 29.81 2.88
C LYS A 267 -2.13 30.84 1.82
N LEU A 268 -1.99 30.52 0.54
CA LEU A 268 -2.22 31.45 -0.57
C LEU A 268 -3.67 31.49 -1.02
N PHE A 269 -4.34 30.33 -1.06
CA PHE A 269 -5.66 30.15 -1.66
C PHE A 269 -6.68 29.51 -0.71
N GLY A 270 -6.29 29.27 0.56
CA GLY A 270 -7.16 28.59 1.52
C GLY A 270 -7.48 27.14 1.14
N ALA A 271 -8.58 26.62 1.67
CA ALA A 271 -9.04 25.26 1.39
C ALA A 271 -9.28 24.98 -0.11
N ASP A 272 -9.61 26.05 -0.88
CA ASP A 272 -9.87 25.97 -2.31
C ASP A 272 -8.62 25.58 -3.10
N GLY A 273 -7.48 26.12 -2.73
CA GLY A 273 -6.21 25.79 -3.37
C GLY A 273 -5.83 24.32 -3.18
N VAL A 274 -5.99 23.79 -1.97
CA VAL A 274 -5.70 22.39 -1.68
C VAL A 274 -6.69 21.45 -2.38
N ALA A 275 -7.97 21.80 -2.39
CA ALA A 275 -8.99 21.00 -3.07
C ALA A 275 -8.83 21.01 -4.60
N ALA A 276 -8.32 22.08 -5.19
CA ALA A 276 -8.09 22.16 -6.63
C ALA A 276 -6.82 21.41 -7.09
N TYR A 277 -5.85 21.23 -6.18
CA TYR A 277 -4.60 20.51 -6.47
C TYR A 277 -4.70 19.00 -6.25
N GLY A 278 -5.47 18.54 -5.24
CA GLY A 278 -5.68 17.12 -4.92
C GLY A 278 -6.59 16.44 -5.91
#